data_7da16c48da5b7d34a565f54a6ae3def5
#
_entry.id   7da16c48da5b7d34a565f54a6ae3def5
#
_cell.length_a   1.000
_cell.length_b   1.000
_cell.length_c   1.000
_cell.angle_alpha   90.00
_cell.angle_beta   90.00
_cell.angle_gamma   90.00
#
_symmetry.space_group_name_H-M   'P 1'
#
loop_
_entity.id
_entity.type
_entity.pdbx_description
1 polymer ?
#
loop_
_entity_poly.entity_id
_entity_poly.type
_entity_poly.pdbx_seq_one_letter_code
_entity_poly.pdbx_strand_id
1 'polypeptide(L)'
;MMTRSSSRLHSFIKLKCNLITNSVTTPLSSSPFTPHSTSLASLLHSTSFSNNGDRPQSRYQKVTNLDHALNLFDEMAQRRPLPSVIKFNQLLNAVAKLNHFSCSLDLFKQMCAIGVPVDAYTMNISIKCCCQMSRTNDGFALLGCCFRRALVPDVFTFSTLLDGLIREDRIIEAERLFKKLIKHKLCEPNVVMYSTMIKGLCKFGNNDIAIRLLRLMDERCCKPNVVAYNTVIDSLCKDKMIEEAFKLFNEMVFAKGIQPDVITYTSLIHGLCNLCRWDEVSKLLKQMEDLRISPNFQTFNILVDAFCKEGRVDEAEAVIDIMVERGEVPNIVTYSSLVDGYCLRGEMTKARTLFDSLTSKGLVPNVVTYNSLLNGYCKSLKIEEAMHLFHEITRKGLKPDIVSYSTMLQGLFRVGRCGEARKLFDEMRSQGLTPNECTYRIILDGLCNNHQVEDVLSLFHLVGDSKLNSDIQVYNILIDGMSKCGKLDIARDLFQDLTLKGLKPNVRTYNVMISGLCREGMLKEAKHLFHKMDESGCPPDNVTYCVLLQGYLKNQHYDDVEMLLEEMDGRSYSLDASTLSLLIDRIAAGSVDRSMLMLIGRLVPKELINTIALMTFSEIVKW
;
A
#
# COMPACT_ATOMS: atom_id res chain seq x y z
N MET A 1 -6.52 -19.16 -22.19
CA MET A 1 -7.03 -17.80 -22.61
C MET A 1 -6.02 -16.68 -22.38
N MET A 2 -5.12 -16.79 -21.40
CA MET A 2 -4.09 -15.76 -21.10
C MET A 2 -3.08 -15.48 -22.23
N THR A 3 -2.70 -16.46 -23.03
CA THR A 3 -1.70 -16.31 -24.09
C THR A 3 -2.15 -15.49 -25.32
N ARG A 4 -3.47 -15.37 -25.56
CA ARG A 4 -3.99 -14.57 -26.72
C ARG A 4 -4.11 -13.07 -26.42
N SER A 5 -4.31 -12.69 -25.16
CA SER A 5 -4.41 -11.29 -24.76
C SER A 5 -3.02 -10.63 -24.69
N SER A 6 -2.03 -11.35 -24.21
CA SER A 6 -0.62 -10.96 -24.16
C SER A 6 -0.05 -10.68 -25.57
N SER A 7 -0.38 -11.54 -26.56
CA SER A 7 0.07 -11.34 -27.94
C SER A 7 -0.53 -10.08 -28.60
N ARG A 8 -1.73 -9.65 -28.18
CA ARG A 8 -2.36 -8.44 -28.70
C ARG A 8 -1.74 -7.16 -28.15
N LEU A 9 -1.39 -7.14 -26.86
CA LEU A 9 -0.68 -6.00 -26.28
C LEU A 9 0.74 -5.89 -26.84
N HIS A 10 1.44 -7.01 -26.98
CA HIS A 10 2.76 -7.08 -27.61
C HIS A 10 2.72 -6.68 -29.10
N SER A 11 1.68 -7.10 -29.85
CA SER A 11 1.44 -6.67 -31.23
C SER A 11 1.06 -5.20 -31.30
N PHE A 12 0.26 -4.70 -30.37
CA PHE A 12 -0.12 -3.29 -30.30
C PHE A 12 1.09 -2.40 -29.96
N ILE A 13 1.94 -2.86 -29.04
CA ILE A 13 3.21 -2.21 -28.69
C ILE A 13 4.19 -2.25 -29.89
N LYS A 14 4.36 -3.40 -30.58
CA LYS A 14 5.25 -3.55 -31.74
C LYS A 14 4.72 -2.92 -33.03
N LEU A 15 3.43 -2.99 -33.34
CA LEU A 15 2.88 -2.45 -34.61
C LEU A 15 3.03 -0.92 -34.70
N LYS A 16 3.08 -0.21 -33.59
CA LYS A 16 3.25 1.25 -33.58
C LYS A 16 4.71 1.71 -33.56
N CYS A 17 5.65 0.91 -33.09
CA CYS A 17 7.08 1.18 -33.34
C CYS A 17 7.37 1.23 -34.87
N ASN A 18 6.72 0.37 -35.65
CA ASN A 18 6.93 0.34 -37.11
C ASN A 18 6.19 1.44 -37.90
N LEU A 19 5.17 2.09 -37.34
CA LEU A 19 4.43 3.18 -37.99
C LEU A 19 5.05 4.56 -37.73
N ILE A 20 5.84 4.73 -36.68
CA ILE A 20 6.50 6.00 -36.35
C ILE A 20 7.80 6.19 -37.14
N THR A 21 8.46 5.12 -37.58
CA THR A 21 9.68 5.20 -38.39
C THR A 21 9.44 5.62 -39.85
N ASN A 22 8.17 5.65 -40.31
CA ASN A 22 7.84 5.97 -41.73
C ASN A 22 7.22 7.37 -41.95
N SER A 23 7.19 8.25 -40.94
CA SER A 23 6.55 9.58 -41.11
C SER A 23 7.45 10.79 -40.76
N VAL A 24 8.77 10.65 -40.82
CA VAL A 24 9.68 11.80 -40.70
C VAL A 24 10.61 11.89 -41.91
N THR A 25 10.09 12.40 -43.02
CA THR A 25 10.90 13.04 -44.04
C THR A 25 10.06 14.09 -44.77
N THR A 26 10.06 15.32 -44.29
CA THR A 26 10.07 16.54 -45.09
C THR A 26 10.64 17.69 -44.29
N PRO A 27 11.58 18.46 -44.82
CA PRO A 27 12.15 19.60 -44.14
C PRO A 27 11.39 20.87 -44.50
N LEU A 28 11.03 21.69 -43.52
CA LEU A 28 10.59 23.07 -43.73
C LEU A 28 11.23 24.03 -42.74
N SER A 29 12.10 24.82 -43.30
CA SER A 29 12.54 26.22 -43.03
C SER A 29 12.33 26.84 -41.67
N SER A 30 13.45 27.31 -41.19
CA SER A 30 13.81 28.26 -40.14
C SER A 30 12.93 29.50 -39.99
N SER A 31 12.51 29.78 -38.72
CA SER A 31 12.58 31.10 -38.15
C SER A 31 12.46 31.04 -36.62
N PRO A 32 13.11 31.95 -35.84
CA PRO A 32 13.32 31.78 -34.43
C PRO A 32 12.21 32.47 -33.61
N PHE A 33 11.53 31.75 -32.75
CA PHE A 33 10.73 32.38 -31.69
C PHE A 33 11.16 31.83 -30.31
N THR A 34 11.54 32.78 -29.48
CA THR A 34 11.92 32.61 -28.08
C THR A 34 10.80 32.02 -27.23
N PRO A 35 11.11 31.14 -26.25
CA PRO A 35 10.10 30.62 -25.36
C PRO A 35 9.86 31.56 -24.19
N HIS A 36 8.67 32.15 -24.12
CA HIS A 36 8.18 32.74 -22.89
C HIS A 36 7.56 31.64 -21.99
N SER A 37 8.25 31.35 -20.91
CA SER A 37 7.73 30.62 -19.78
C SER A 37 6.74 31.49 -19.00
N THR A 38 5.44 31.22 -19.10
CA THR A 38 4.44 31.80 -18.19
C THR A 38 4.00 30.77 -17.17
N SER A 39 4.50 30.97 -15.95
CA SER A 39 4.05 30.32 -14.72
C SER A 39 2.60 30.73 -14.41
N LEU A 40 1.68 29.75 -14.38
CA LEU A 40 0.29 29.88 -13.91
C LEU A 40 0.23 29.97 -12.37
N ALA A 41 0.60 31.12 -11.83
CA ALA A 41 0.46 31.41 -10.40
C ALA A 41 -0.01 32.84 -10.14
N SER A 42 -0.84 33.44 -11.03
CA SER A 42 -1.35 34.80 -10.80
C SER A 42 -2.69 35.00 -11.49
N LEU A 43 -3.75 34.43 -10.94
CA LEU A 43 -5.12 34.86 -11.27
C LEU A 43 -5.99 34.74 -10.02
N LEU A 44 -5.85 35.72 -9.13
CA LEU A 44 -6.85 36.20 -8.19
C LEU A 44 -6.31 37.48 -7.53
N HIS A 45 -6.52 38.63 -8.18
CA HIS A 45 -6.82 39.93 -7.60
C HIS A 45 -6.69 41.00 -8.68
N SER A 46 -7.82 41.36 -9.25
CA SER A 46 -7.93 42.60 -10.01
C SER A 46 -8.88 43.53 -9.26
N THR A 47 -8.32 44.50 -8.56
CA THR A 47 -8.87 45.82 -8.49
C THR A 47 -7.70 46.80 -8.55
N SER A 48 -7.73 47.56 -9.62
CA SER A 48 -6.78 48.61 -9.99
C SER A 48 -6.80 49.78 -9.02
N PHE A 49 -5.62 50.14 -8.52
CA PHE A 49 -5.27 51.54 -8.32
C PHE A 49 -3.79 51.73 -8.64
N SER A 50 -3.54 52.48 -9.68
CA SER A 50 -2.23 52.99 -10.09
C SER A 50 -1.67 53.93 -9.03
N ASN A 51 -0.47 53.61 -8.50
CA ASN A 51 0.47 54.60 -8.04
C ASN A 51 1.89 54.04 -8.14
N ASN A 52 2.70 54.67 -8.98
CA ASN A 52 4.14 54.48 -9.07
C ASN A 52 4.79 54.83 -7.73
N GLY A 53 5.49 53.93 -7.16
CA GLY A 53 6.35 54.08 -6.01
C GLY A 53 7.06 52.79 -5.73
N ASP A 54 8.36 52.73 -5.96
CA ASP A 54 9.25 51.63 -5.58
C ASP A 54 8.97 51.19 -4.15
N ARG A 55 8.25 50.05 -3.99
CA ARG A 55 8.10 49.42 -2.69
C ARG A 55 9.35 48.58 -2.42
N PRO A 56 10.14 48.91 -1.38
CA PRO A 56 11.23 48.04 -0.97
C PRO A 56 10.66 46.66 -0.63
N GLN A 57 11.09 45.61 -1.35
CA GLN A 57 10.78 44.21 -1.01
C GLN A 57 11.12 43.98 0.46
N SER A 58 10.11 43.67 1.27
CA SER A 58 10.29 43.59 2.72
C SER A 58 11.35 42.52 3.05
N ARG A 59 12.35 42.86 3.87
CA ARG A 59 13.39 42.01 4.42
C ARG A 59 12.85 40.69 5.00
N TYR A 60 11.55 40.62 5.30
CA TYR A 60 10.84 39.52 5.94
C TYR A 60 10.41 38.41 4.98
N GLN A 61 10.51 38.61 3.65
CA GLN A 61 10.15 37.59 2.65
C GLN A 61 11.33 36.66 2.26
N LYS A 62 12.55 36.96 2.68
CA LYS A 62 13.76 36.18 2.40
C LYS A 62 14.36 35.53 3.66
N VAL A 63 13.54 34.84 4.45
CA VAL A 63 14.07 33.98 5.51
C VAL A 63 14.51 32.65 4.86
N THR A 64 15.82 32.40 4.85
CA THR A 64 16.45 31.25 4.20
C THR A 64 16.82 30.14 5.17
N ASN A 65 17.00 30.45 6.45
CA ASN A 65 17.32 29.49 7.51
C ASN A 65 16.69 29.91 8.86
N LEU A 66 16.68 28.97 9.81
CA LEU A 66 16.07 29.15 11.11
C LEU A 66 16.77 30.23 11.95
N ASP A 67 18.12 30.23 11.98
CA ASP A 67 18.90 31.16 12.80
C ASP A 67 18.66 32.60 12.38
N HIS A 68 18.55 32.86 11.07
CA HIS A 68 18.18 34.18 10.56
C HIS A 68 16.77 34.58 10.99
N ALA A 69 15.82 33.63 11.04
CA ALA A 69 14.46 33.92 11.52
C ALA A 69 14.43 34.29 13.00
N LEU A 70 15.19 33.57 13.84
CA LEU A 70 15.27 33.82 15.28
C LEU A 70 15.89 35.18 15.58
N ASN A 71 17.02 35.49 14.95
CA ASN A 71 17.68 36.80 15.09
C ASN A 71 16.74 37.96 14.67
N LEU A 72 15.99 37.78 13.57
CA LEU A 72 15.04 38.75 13.11
C LEU A 72 13.87 38.95 14.09
N PHE A 73 13.42 37.88 14.74
CA PHE A 73 12.40 37.94 15.79
C PHE A 73 12.89 38.77 16.98
N ASP A 74 14.10 38.50 17.45
CA ASP A 74 14.70 39.20 18.59
C ASP A 74 14.87 40.69 18.29
N GLU A 75 15.34 41.03 17.07
CA GLU A 75 15.40 42.43 16.61
C GLU A 75 14.01 43.08 16.62
N MET A 76 12.97 42.38 16.14
CA MET A 76 11.59 42.87 16.12
C MET A 76 11.02 43.06 17.53
N ALA A 77 11.32 42.16 18.46
CA ALA A 77 10.83 42.20 19.84
C ALA A 77 11.42 43.36 20.66
N GLN A 78 12.64 43.80 20.32
CA GLN A 78 13.34 44.89 20.98
C GLN A 78 12.93 46.30 20.45
N ARG A 79 12.34 46.35 19.25
CA ARG A 79 11.92 47.66 18.65
C ARG A 79 10.81 48.32 19.45
N ARG A 80 10.90 49.63 19.57
CA ARG A 80 9.82 50.47 20.10
C ARG A 80 9.55 51.62 19.15
N PRO A 81 8.33 51.83 18.65
CA PRO A 81 7.14 50.97 18.87
C PRO A 81 7.28 49.59 18.22
N LEU A 82 6.55 48.61 18.78
CA LEU A 82 6.54 47.22 18.25
C LEU A 82 6.09 47.21 16.77
N PRO A 83 6.72 46.37 15.93
CA PRO A 83 6.25 46.16 14.57
C PRO A 83 4.81 45.66 14.51
N SER A 84 4.14 45.84 13.38
CA SER A 84 2.77 45.40 13.18
C SER A 84 2.67 43.87 13.24
N VAL A 85 1.52 43.34 13.67
CA VAL A 85 1.21 41.87 13.71
C VAL A 85 1.48 41.18 12.38
N ILE A 86 1.28 41.89 11.25
CA ILE A 86 1.53 41.36 9.90
C ILE A 86 2.98 40.89 9.73
N LYS A 87 3.96 41.63 10.27
CA LYS A 87 5.38 41.29 10.17
C LYS A 87 5.71 40.05 11.01
N PHE A 88 5.15 39.96 12.21
CA PHE A 88 5.27 38.78 13.05
C PHE A 88 4.64 37.53 12.37
N ASN A 89 3.45 37.70 11.79
CA ASN A 89 2.78 36.63 11.06
C ASN A 89 3.57 36.16 9.83
N GLN A 90 4.21 37.07 9.09
CA GLN A 90 5.09 36.73 7.98
C GLN A 90 6.28 35.87 8.46
N LEU A 91 6.87 36.22 9.59
CA LEU A 91 7.98 35.49 10.18
C LEU A 91 7.55 34.10 10.69
N LEU A 92 6.47 34.01 11.47
CA LEU A 92 5.92 32.75 11.95
C LEU A 92 5.62 31.79 10.78
N ASN A 93 4.98 32.32 9.73
CA ASN A 93 4.67 31.50 8.55
C ASN A 93 5.93 31.10 7.76
N ALA A 94 6.99 31.93 7.73
CA ALA A 94 8.27 31.59 7.11
C ALA A 94 8.96 30.45 7.87
N VAL A 95 9.00 30.48 9.20
CA VAL A 95 9.53 29.40 10.05
C VAL A 95 8.72 28.13 9.89
N ALA A 96 7.39 28.22 9.84
CA ALA A 96 6.52 27.06 9.58
C ALA A 96 6.74 26.45 8.19
N LYS A 97 7.01 27.26 7.15
CA LYS A 97 7.36 26.78 5.80
C LYS A 97 8.71 26.05 5.75
N LEU A 98 9.63 26.36 6.66
CA LEU A 98 10.89 25.62 6.84
C LEU A 98 10.71 24.31 7.64
N ASN A 99 9.46 23.92 7.94
CA ASN A 99 9.09 22.75 8.74
C ASN A 99 9.55 22.80 10.22
N HIS A 100 9.93 23.98 10.75
CA HIS A 100 10.27 24.18 12.15
C HIS A 100 9.03 24.57 12.97
N PHE A 101 8.03 23.67 13.04
CA PHE A 101 6.72 23.95 13.64
C PHE A 101 6.80 24.26 15.14
N SER A 102 7.66 23.53 15.89
CA SER A 102 7.88 23.78 17.33
C SER A 102 8.40 25.19 17.57
N CYS A 103 9.44 25.58 16.83
CA CYS A 103 10.03 26.93 16.94
C CYS A 103 8.98 28.00 16.60
N SER A 104 8.15 27.80 15.58
CA SER A 104 7.08 28.73 15.23
C SER A 104 6.07 28.91 16.37
N LEU A 105 5.73 27.84 17.11
CA LEU A 105 4.85 27.91 18.29
C LEU A 105 5.53 28.61 19.48
N ASP A 106 6.84 28.43 19.66
CA ASP A 106 7.57 29.10 20.73
C ASP A 106 7.70 30.59 20.46
N LEU A 107 7.95 30.99 19.21
CA LEU A 107 7.89 32.39 18.77
C LEU A 107 6.49 32.98 18.95
N PHE A 108 5.43 32.25 18.67
CA PHE A 108 4.05 32.66 18.95
C PHE A 108 3.81 32.94 20.44
N LYS A 109 4.32 32.07 21.34
CA LYS A 109 4.21 32.28 22.79
C LYS A 109 4.95 33.56 23.22
N GLN A 110 6.17 33.75 22.73
CA GLN A 110 6.96 34.96 22.98
C GLN A 110 6.28 36.21 22.45
N MET A 111 5.72 36.17 21.22
CA MET A 111 4.92 37.23 20.64
C MET A 111 3.74 37.61 21.54
N CYS A 112 3.04 36.64 22.12
CA CYS A 112 1.97 36.89 23.09
C CYS A 112 2.51 37.54 24.38
N ALA A 113 3.67 37.11 24.90
CA ALA A 113 4.27 37.59 26.12
C ALA A 113 4.73 39.05 26.01
N ILE A 114 5.23 39.49 24.87
CA ILE A 114 5.63 40.88 24.60
C ILE A 114 4.45 41.81 24.28
N GLY A 115 3.21 41.30 24.26
CA GLY A 115 1.99 42.07 24.12
C GLY A 115 1.61 42.42 22.66
N VAL A 116 2.13 41.72 21.65
CA VAL A 116 1.69 41.88 20.27
C VAL A 116 0.25 41.41 20.12
N PRO A 117 -0.66 42.20 19.54
CA PRO A 117 -2.05 41.79 19.35
C PRO A 117 -2.11 40.58 18.40
N VAL A 118 -2.86 39.54 18.79
CA VAL A 118 -3.04 38.31 18.03
C VAL A 118 -4.31 38.44 17.19
N ASP A 119 -4.21 38.21 15.90
CA ASP A 119 -5.33 38.14 14.97
C ASP A 119 -5.71 36.71 14.57
N ALA A 120 -6.76 36.56 13.79
CA ALA A 120 -7.22 35.25 13.31
C ALA A 120 -6.15 34.55 12.46
N TYR A 121 -5.33 35.30 11.70
CA TYR A 121 -4.28 34.74 10.88
C TYR A 121 -3.13 34.17 11.72
N THR A 122 -2.74 34.83 12.81
CA THR A 122 -1.76 34.33 13.80
C THR A 122 -2.23 33.01 14.39
N MET A 123 -3.52 32.95 14.79
CA MET A 123 -4.11 31.73 15.35
C MET A 123 -4.11 30.59 14.35
N ASN A 124 -4.45 30.87 13.09
CA ASN A 124 -4.45 29.87 12.03
C ASN A 124 -3.06 29.28 11.76
N ILE A 125 -1.99 30.10 11.79
CA ILE A 125 -0.60 29.62 11.69
C ILE A 125 -0.30 28.66 12.86
N SER A 126 -0.64 29.06 14.08
CA SER A 126 -0.36 28.30 15.29
C SER A 126 -1.13 26.97 15.32
N ILE A 127 -2.43 26.99 14.97
CA ILE A 127 -3.25 25.76 14.82
C ILE A 127 -2.64 24.84 13.76
N LYS A 128 -2.21 25.38 12.61
CA LYS A 128 -1.54 24.61 11.57
C LYS A 128 -0.25 23.95 12.07
N CYS A 129 0.56 24.65 12.84
CA CYS A 129 1.78 24.10 13.42
C CYS A 129 1.46 22.93 14.40
N CYS A 130 0.43 23.08 15.25
CA CYS A 130 -0.01 21.99 16.14
C CYS A 130 -0.45 20.77 15.33
N CYS A 131 -1.28 20.93 14.31
CA CYS A 131 -1.77 19.84 13.46
C CYS A 131 -0.63 19.14 12.67
N GLN A 132 0.38 19.92 12.21
CA GLN A 132 1.54 19.33 11.52
C GLN A 132 2.44 18.51 12.46
N MET A 133 2.41 18.77 13.75
CA MET A 133 3.16 18.05 14.80
C MET A 133 2.36 16.90 15.41
N SER A 134 1.21 16.52 14.83
CA SER A 134 0.29 15.52 15.39
C SER A 134 -0.14 15.85 16.82
N ARG A 135 -0.43 17.13 17.08
CA ARG A 135 -0.91 17.68 18.36
C ARG A 135 -2.24 18.41 18.16
N THR A 136 -3.18 17.75 17.48
CA THR A 136 -4.46 18.37 17.08
C THR A 136 -5.30 18.80 18.28
N ASN A 137 -5.17 18.15 19.43
CA ASN A 137 -5.83 18.57 20.66
C ASN A 137 -5.39 19.98 21.11
N ASP A 138 -4.11 20.32 20.96
CA ASP A 138 -3.61 21.67 21.23
C ASP A 138 -4.17 22.68 20.22
N GLY A 139 -4.35 22.24 18.95
CA GLY A 139 -5.05 23.01 17.94
C GLY A 139 -6.50 23.36 18.36
N PHE A 140 -7.23 22.41 18.94
CA PHE A 140 -8.57 22.66 19.50
C PHE A 140 -8.51 23.58 20.74
N ALA A 141 -7.49 23.48 21.57
CA ALA A 141 -7.31 24.41 22.69
C ALA A 141 -7.09 25.85 22.17
N LEU A 142 -6.29 26.03 21.10
CA LEU A 142 -6.12 27.32 20.44
C LEU A 142 -7.42 27.81 19.79
N LEU A 143 -8.24 26.94 19.20
CA LEU A 143 -9.58 27.30 18.73
C LEU A 143 -10.46 27.84 19.87
N GLY A 144 -10.41 27.20 21.04
CA GLY A 144 -11.06 27.71 22.25
C GLY A 144 -10.54 29.09 22.68
N CYS A 145 -9.24 29.37 22.46
CA CYS A 145 -8.66 30.70 22.68
C CYS A 145 -9.17 31.72 21.67
N CYS A 146 -9.42 31.33 20.41
CA CYS A 146 -10.04 32.22 19.41
C CYS A 146 -11.40 32.72 19.90
N PHE A 147 -12.28 31.83 20.35
CA PHE A 147 -13.61 32.18 20.87
C PHE A 147 -13.52 33.11 22.08
N ARG A 148 -12.63 32.86 23.04
CA ARG A 148 -12.44 33.72 24.20
C ARG A 148 -11.95 35.14 23.85
N ARG A 149 -11.26 35.30 22.72
CA ARG A 149 -10.77 36.59 22.20
C ARG A 149 -11.74 37.22 21.20
N ALA A 150 -12.95 36.67 21.05
CA ALA A 150 -13.93 37.11 20.04
C ALA A 150 -13.40 37.08 18.59
N LEU A 151 -12.39 36.24 18.32
CA LEU A 151 -11.91 35.99 16.96
C LEU A 151 -12.83 34.94 16.32
N VAL A 152 -13.31 35.24 15.12
CA VAL A 152 -14.19 34.33 14.37
C VAL A 152 -13.33 33.34 13.56
N PRO A 153 -13.38 32.01 13.86
CA PRO A 153 -12.72 31.02 13.05
C PRO A 153 -13.35 30.94 11.66
N ASP A 154 -12.52 30.78 10.66
CA ASP A 154 -12.91 30.70 9.25
C ASP A 154 -12.84 29.27 8.70
N VAL A 155 -13.18 29.11 7.42
CA VAL A 155 -13.11 27.83 6.70
C VAL A 155 -11.70 27.24 6.73
N PHE A 156 -10.65 28.09 6.72
CA PHE A 156 -9.26 27.67 6.76
C PHE A 156 -8.92 27.04 8.13
N THR A 157 -9.38 27.66 9.23
CA THR A 157 -9.23 27.13 10.60
C THR A 157 -9.78 25.72 10.71
N PHE A 158 -11.02 25.52 10.26
CA PHE A 158 -11.69 24.21 10.35
C PHE A 158 -11.10 23.18 9.39
N SER A 159 -10.72 23.58 8.16
CA SER A 159 -10.04 22.69 7.21
C SER A 159 -8.70 22.18 7.77
N THR A 160 -7.97 23.06 8.48
CA THR A 160 -6.69 22.69 9.10
C THR A 160 -6.88 21.69 10.26
N LEU A 161 -7.92 21.89 11.09
CA LEU A 161 -8.24 20.94 12.17
C LEU A 161 -8.72 19.60 11.64
N LEU A 162 -9.50 19.58 10.55
CA LEU A 162 -9.91 18.34 9.89
C LEU A 162 -8.69 17.60 9.32
N ASP A 163 -7.76 18.29 8.63
CA ASP A 163 -6.50 17.69 8.15
C ASP A 163 -5.67 17.14 9.31
N GLY A 164 -5.61 17.86 10.43
CA GLY A 164 -4.92 17.40 11.65
C GLY A 164 -5.52 16.09 12.20
N LEU A 165 -6.84 16.01 12.35
CA LEU A 165 -7.51 14.79 12.79
C LEU A 165 -7.29 13.60 11.85
N ILE A 166 -7.34 13.84 10.52
CA ILE A 166 -7.09 12.83 9.51
C ILE A 166 -5.64 12.32 9.54
N ARG A 167 -4.67 13.20 9.84
CA ARG A 167 -3.26 12.82 9.98
C ARG A 167 -3.00 11.96 11.22
N GLU A 168 -3.75 12.20 12.31
CA GLU A 168 -3.70 11.42 13.54
C GLU A 168 -4.58 10.16 13.50
N ASP A 169 -5.06 9.77 12.30
CA ASP A 169 -5.92 8.60 12.07
C ASP A 169 -7.26 8.64 12.83
N ARG A 170 -7.75 9.85 13.20
CA ARG A 170 -8.99 10.10 13.94
C ARG A 170 -10.14 10.47 12.99
N ILE A 171 -10.39 9.65 11.97
CA ILE A 171 -11.38 9.95 10.90
C ILE A 171 -12.81 10.09 11.45
N ILE A 172 -13.19 9.31 12.46
CA ILE A 172 -14.54 9.35 13.07
C ILE A 172 -14.79 10.73 13.72
N GLU A 173 -13.77 11.31 14.35
CA GLU A 173 -13.88 12.64 14.94
C GLU A 173 -13.91 13.74 13.88
N ALA A 174 -13.13 13.57 12.81
CA ALA A 174 -13.18 14.47 11.66
C ALA A 174 -14.59 14.49 11.03
N GLU A 175 -15.21 13.33 10.83
CA GLU A 175 -16.59 13.25 10.35
C GLU A 175 -17.59 13.92 11.28
N ARG A 176 -17.46 13.68 12.58
CA ARG A 176 -18.35 14.32 13.58
C ARG A 176 -18.21 15.83 13.56
N LEU A 177 -16.98 16.34 13.47
CA LEU A 177 -16.72 17.78 13.36
C LEU A 177 -17.33 18.33 12.08
N PHE A 178 -17.04 17.71 10.93
CA PHE A 178 -17.57 18.13 9.63
C PHE A 178 -19.10 18.16 9.60
N LYS A 179 -19.76 17.12 10.11
CA LYS A 179 -21.23 17.06 10.24
C LYS A 179 -21.78 18.19 11.12
N LYS A 180 -21.09 18.53 12.24
CA LYS A 180 -21.47 19.65 13.11
C LYS A 180 -21.32 21.01 12.41
N LEU A 181 -20.24 21.22 11.66
CA LEU A 181 -20.02 22.45 10.91
C LEU A 181 -21.15 22.73 9.91
N ILE A 182 -21.57 21.69 9.18
CA ILE A 182 -22.66 21.77 8.22
C ILE A 182 -24.02 21.99 8.93
N LYS A 183 -24.29 21.18 9.98
CA LYS A 183 -25.59 21.22 10.67
C LYS A 183 -25.88 22.56 11.33
N HIS A 184 -24.86 23.15 11.97
CA HIS A 184 -24.99 24.39 12.72
C HIS A 184 -24.62 25.62 11.89
N LYS A 185 -24.30 25.45 10.59
CA LYS A 185 -23.91 26.56 9.69
C LYS A 185 -22.79 27.44 10.27
N LEU A 186 -21.82 26.79 10.97
CA LEU A 186 -20.71 27.51 11.58
C LEU A 186 -19.73 28.08 10.54
N CYS A 187 -19.61 27.44 9.42
CA CYS A 187 -18.97 27.95 8.21
C CYS A 187 -19.60 27.24 6.99
N GLU A 188 -19.55 27.88 5.84
CA GLU A 188 -19.91 27.22 4.57
C GLU A 188 -18.69 26.45 4.05
N PRO A 189 -18.76 25.11 3.95
CA PRO A 189 -17.66 24.33 3.44
C PRO A 189 -17.34 24.72 1.99
N ASN A 190 -16.08 24.91 1.70
CA ASN A 190 -15.59 25.15 0.36
C ASN A 190 -14.99 23.88 -0.28
N VAL A 191 -14.59 23.98 -1.54
CA VAL A 191 -13.97 22.87 -2.31
C VAL A 191 -12.79 22.23 -1.55
N VAL A 192 -11.97 23.05 -0.85
CA VAL A 192 -10.79 22.57 -0.11
C VAL A 192 -11.21 21.69 1.07
N MET A 193 -12.22 22.13 1.84
CA MET A 193 -12.71 21.37 2.99
C MET A 193 -13.35 20.04 2.58
N TYR A 194 -14.16 20.03 1.52
CA TYR A 194 -14.71 18.80 0.94
C TYR A 194 -13.59 17.86 0.46
N SER A 195 -12.62 18.38 -0.31
CA SER A 195 -11.50 17.58 -0.82
C SER A 195 -10.64 17.00 0.29
N THR A 196 -10.42 17.74 1.40
CA THR A 196 -9.71 17.25 2.58
C THR A 196 -10.44 16.07 3.22
N MET A 197 -11.77 16.19 3.39
CA MET A 197 -12.59 15.11 3.93
C MET A 197 -12.65 13.88 3.00
N ILE A 198 -12.84 14.09 1.69
CA ILE A 198 -12.84 13.01 0.68
C ILE A 198 -11.49 12.27 0.73
N LYS A 199 -10.37 13.00 0.71
CA LYS A 199 -9.03 12.40 0.81
C LYS A 199 -8.83 11.61 2.11
N GLY A 200 -9.34 12.15 3.23
CA GLY A 200 -9.30 11.45 4.51
C GLY A 200 -10.11 10.17 4.49
N LEU A 201 -11.35 10.20 4.00
CA LEU A 201 -12.22 9.03 3.90
C LEU A 201 -11.61 7.95 3.00
N CYS A 202 -11.06 8.33 1.85
CA CYS A 202 -10.37 7.44 0.93
C CYS A 202 -9.12 6.79 1.59
N LYS A 203 -8.35 7.53 2.39
CA LYS A 203 -7.19 6.99 3.13
C LYS A 203 -7.57 5.80 4.03
N PHE A 204 -8.80 5.79 4.56
CA PHE A 204 -9.31 4.75 5.47
C PHE A 204 -10.27 3.75 4.78
N GLY A 205 -10.31 3.71 3.45
CA GLY A 205 -11.15 2.77 2.70
C GLY A 205 -12.67 3.05 2.79
N ASN A 206 -13.08 4.22 3.32
CA ASN A 206 -14.49 4.61 3.43
C ASN A 206 -15.03 5.21 2.12
N ASN A 207 -14.88 4.46 1.01
CA ASN A 207 -15.18 4.93 -0.34
C ASN A 207 -16.65 5.28 -0.55
N ASP A 208 -17.59 4.53 0.04
CA ASP A 208 -19.01 4.81 -0.05
C ASP A 208 -19.38 6.17 0.54
N ILE A 209 -18.73 6.54 1.66
CA ILE A 209 -18.96 7.84 2.30
C ILE A 209 -18.30 8.94 1.47
N ALA A 210 -17.12 8.68 0.89
CA ALA A 210 -16.42 9.62 0.02
C ALA A 210 -17.24 9.93 -1.24
N ILE A 211 -17.86 8.92 -1.89
CA ILE A 211 -18.73 9.10 -3.06
C ILE A 211 -19.97 9.91 -2.68
N ARG A 212 -20.61 9.59 -1.54
CA ARG A 212 -21.77 10.37 -1.06
C ARG A 212 -21.39 11.83 -0.78
N LEU A 213 -20.20 12.06 -0.23
CA LEU A 213 -19.71 13.40 0.05
C LEU A 213 -19.39 14.18 -1.23
N LEU A 214 -18.85 13.51 -2.26
CA LEU A 214 -18.61 14.08 -3.59
C LEU A 214 -19.93 14.55 -4.24
N ARG A 215 -21.00 13.75 -4.14
CA ARG A 215 -22.32 14.11 -4.64
C ARG A 215 -22.96 15.24 -3.84
N LEU A 216 -22.85 15.21 -2.50
CA LEU A 216 -23.31 16.29 -1.63
C LEU A 216 -22.63 17.64 -1.93
N MET A 217 -21.34 17.59 -2.28
CA MET A 217 -20.58 18.77 -2.69
C MET A 217 -21.21 19.43 -3.93
N ASP A 218 -21.62 18.64 -4.91
CA ASP A 218 -22.28 19.14 -6.11
C ASP A 218 -23.66 19.75 -5.83
N GLU A 219 -24.49 19.07 -5.01
CA GLU A 219 -25.80 19.56 -4.58
C GLU A 219 -25.74 20.91 -3.84
N ARG A 220 -24.63 21.21 -3.18
CA ARG A 220 -24.40 22.44 -2.41
C ARG A 220 -23.67 23.55 -3.18
N CYS A 221 -23.70 23.52 -4.50
CA CYS A 221 -23.05 24.50 -5.38
C CYS A 221 -21.52 24.59 -5.26
N CYS A 222 -20.88 23.62 -4.59
CA CYS A 222 -19.45 23.45 -4.58
C CYS A 222 -19.03 22.44 -5.66
N LYS A 223 -19.05 22.82 -6.94
CA LYS A 223 -18.81 21.89 -8.06
C LYS A 223 -17.54 21.06 -7.85
N PRO A 224 -17.67 19.72 -7.84
CA PRO A 224 -16.51 18.85 -7.82
C PRO A 224 -15.61 19.12 -9.04
N ASN A 225 -14.31 19.05 -8.83
CA ASN A 225 -13.32 19.18 -9.89
C ASN A 225 -12.69 17.80 -10.21
N VAL A 226 -11.86 17.73 -11.26
CA VAL A 226 -11.15 16.51 -11.65
C VAL A 226 -10.33 15.92 -10.50
N VAL A 227 -9.75 16.75 -9.63
CA VAL A 227 -8.94 16.28 -8.49
C VAL A 227 -9.78 15.51 -7.46
N ALA A 228 -11.01 15.99 -7.18
CA ALA A 228 -11.90 15.30 -6.24
C ALA A 228 -12.34 13.93 -6.79
N TYR A 229 -12.70 13.85 -8.08
CA TYR A 229 -13.00 12.58 -8.76
C TYR A 229 -11.79 11.64 -8.76
N ASN A 230 -10.61 12.13 -9.16
CA ASN A 230 -9.38 11.34 -9.21
C ASN A 230 -9.03 10.74 -7.84
N THR A 231 -9.24 11.49 -6.75
CA THR A 231 -8.99 11.00 -5.39
C THR A 231 -9.85 9.78 -5.05
N VAL A 232 -11.12 9.80 -5.42
CA VAL A 232 -12.04 8.68 -5.15
C VAL A 232 -11.78 7.51 -6.10
N ILE A 233 -11.57 7.78 -7.40
CA ILE A 233 -11.24 6.77 -8.41
C ILE A 233 -9.96 6.02 -8.02
N ASP A 234 -8.90 6.74 -7.62
CA ASP A 234 -7.64 6.13 -7.17
C ASP A 234 -7.83 5.24 -5.94
N SER A 235 -8.64 5.68 -4.97
CA SER A 235 -8.97 4.88 -3.78
C SER A 235 -9.74 3.60 -4.15
N LEU A 236 -10.76 3.70 -4.98
CA LEU A 236 -11.53 2.54 -5.45
C LEU A 236 -10.63 1.53 -6.20
N CYS A 237 -9.72 2.03 -7.03
CA CYS A 237 -8.76 1.19 -7.74
C CYS A 237 -7.80 0.46 -6.79
N LYS A 238 -7.32 1.12 -5.72
CA LYS A 238 -6.47 0.51 -4.68
C LYS A 238 -7.22 -0.56 -3.89
N ASP A 239 -8.49 -0.33 -3.62
CA ASP A 239 -9.36 -1.28 -2.90
C ASP A 239 -9.94 -2.38 -3.83
N LYS A 240 -9.46 -2.46 -5.07
CA LYS A 240 -9.88 -3.43 -6.10
C LYS A 240 -11.36 -3.33 -6.52
N MET A 241 -12.01 -2.20 -6.24
CA MET A 241 -13.40 -1.90 -6.60
C MET A 241 -13.46 -1.25 -7.99
N ILE A 242 -12.95 -1.95 -9.00
CA ILE A 242 -12.73 -1.37 -10.33
C ILE A 242 -14.03 -1.01 -11.06
N GLU A 243 -15.11 -1.77 -10.86
CA GLU A 243 -16.40 -1.51 -11.50
C GLU A 243 -17.04 -0.20 -10.98
N GLU A 244 -16.90 0.05 -9.68
CA GLU A 244 -17.32 1.31 -9.05
C GLU A 244 -16.47 2.49 -9.53
N ALA A 245 -15.16 2.27 -9.71
CA ALA A 245 -14.27 3.27 -10.27
C ALA A 245 -14.69 3.67 -11.70
N PHE A 246 -15.05 2.70 -12.56
CA PHE A 246 -15.57 2.97 -13.90
C PHE A 246 -16.94 3.65 -13.89
N LYS A 247 -17.84 3.28 -12.98
CA LYS A 247 -19.12 4.00 -12.83
C LYS A 247 -18.88 5.47 -12.50
N LEU A 248 -17.97 5.75 -11.57
CA LEU A 248 -17.64 7.12 -11.18
C LEU A 248 -16.91 7.88 -12.30
N PHE A 249 -16.03 7.22 -13.04
CA PHE A 249 -15.39 7.77 -14.24
C PHE A 249 -16.43 8.16 -15.30
N ASN A 250 -17.39 7.30 -15.58
CA ASN A 250 -18.47 7.57 -16.53
C ASN A 250 -19.38 8.71 -16.04
N GLU A 251 -19.70 8.78 -14.74
CA GLU A 251 -20.43 9.89 -14.13
C GLU A 251 -19.68 11.22 -14.35
N MET A 252 -18.35 11.24 -14.09
CA MET A 252 -17.51 12.40 -14.28
C MET A 252 -17.53 12.90 -15.73
N VAL A 253 -17.35 12.00 -16.70
CA VAL A 253 -17.24 12.34 -18.13
C VAL A 253 -18.59 12.70 -18.74
N PHE A 254 -19.57 11.80 -18.62
CA PHE A 254 -20.83 11.92 -19.37
C PHE A 254 -21.89 12.72 -18.60
N ALA A 255 -21.98 12.59 -17.28
CA ALA A 255 -23.01 13.29 -16.52
C ALA A 255 -22.57 14.69 -16.09
N LYS A 256 -21.29 14.88 -15.79
CA LYS A 256 -20.73 16.16 -15.31
C LYS A 256 -19.94 16.94 -16.36
N GLY A 257 -19.60 16.33 -17.48
CA GLY A 257 -18.80 16.96 -18.56
C GLY A 257 -17.36 17.33 -18.12
N ILE A 258 -16.85 16.70 -17.05
CA ILE A 258 -15.49 16.93 -16.57
C ILE A 258 -14.53 16.09 -17.38
N GLN A 259 -13.56 16.73 -18.04
CA GLN A 259 -12.59 16.03 -18.86
C GLN A 259 -11.58 15.27 -17.99
N PRO A 260 -11.36 13.97 -18.25
CA PRO A 260 -10.35 13.18 -17.57
C PRO A 260 -8.94 13.67 -17.95
N ASP A 261 -8.03 13.61 -17.01
CA ASP A 261 -6.62 13.95 -17.20
C ASP A 261 -5.73 12.69 -17.14
N VAL A 262 -4.42 12.87 -17.28
CA VAL A 262 -3.44 11.77 -17.19
C VAL A 262 -3.52 11.04 -15.86
N ILE A 263 -3.87 11.75 -14.77
CA ILE A 263 -3.98 11.14 -13.43
C ILE A 263 -5.19 10.21 -13.38
N THR A 264 -6.33 10.61 -13.95
CA THR A 264 -7.54 9.77 -14.04
C THR A 264 -7.23 8.43 -14.71
N TYR A 265 -6.63 8.49 -15.91
CA TYR A 265 -6.27 7.28 -16.65
C TYR A 265 -5.22 6.44 -15.93
N THR A 266 -4.19 7.08 -15.35
CA THR A 266 -3.14 6.38 -14.60
C THR A 266 -3.70 5.60 -13.40
N SER A 267 -4.66 6.19 -12.67
CA SER A 267 -5.33 5.51 -11.55
C SER A 267 -6.15 4.29 -12.01
N LEU A 268 -6.91 4.41 -13.11
CA LEU A 268 -7.66 3.29 -13.68
C LEU A 268 -6.74 2.19 -14.22
N ILE A 269 -5.67 2.55 -14.94
CA ILE A 269 -4.66 1.61 -15.43
C ILE A 269 -4.04 0.85 -14.25
N HIS A 270 -3.68 1.56 -13.16
CA HIS A 270 -3.13 0.93 -11.96
C HIS A 270 -4.11 -0.09 -11.36
N GLY A 271 -5.39 0.26 -11.23
CA GLY A 271 -6.42 -0.66 -10.74
C GLY A 271 -6.58 -1.91 -11.61
N LEU A 272 -6.59 -1.74 -12.94
CA LEU A 272 -6.69 -2.85 -13.89
C LEU A 272 -5.43 -3.73 -13.91
N CYS A 273 -4.24 -3.15 -13.80
CA CYS A 273 -2.98 -3.88 -13.69
C CYS A 273 -2.96 -4.77 -12.43
N ASN A 274 -3.43 -4.26 -11.29
CA ASN A 274 -3.54 -5.04 -10.05
C ASN A 274 -4.53 -6.22 -10.13
N LEU A 275 -5.44 -6.21 -11.12
CA LEU A 275 -6.41 -7.27 -11.40
C LEU A 275 -6.04 -8.08 -12.66
N CYS A 276 -4.88 -7.83 -13.25
CA CYS A 276 -4.38 -8.52 -14.47
C CYS A 276 -5.34 -8.39 -15.68
N ARG A 277 -6.14 -7.30 -15.76
CA ARG A 277 -7.14 -7.06 -16.83
C ARG A 277 -6.52 -6.34 -18.04
N TRP A 278 -5.55 -6.96 -18.69
CA TRP A 278 -4.71 -6.35 -19.74
C TRP A 278 -5.46 -5.89 -20.99
N ASP A 279 -6.55 -6.56 -21.36
CA ASP A 279 -7.38 -6.13 -22.52
C ASP A 279 -7.99 -4.74 -22.28
N GLU A 280 -8.36 -4.42 -21.04
CA GLU A 280 -8.91 -3.13 -20.66
C GLU A 280 -7.83 -2.06 -20.50
N VAL A 281 -6.66 -2.45 -19.97
CA VAL A 281 -5.48 -1.56 -19.96
C VAL A 281 -5.17 -1.09 -21.38
N SER A 282 -5.16 -2.01 -22.36
CA SER A 282 -4.92 -1.69 -23.78
C SER A 282 -5.95 -0.73 -24.35
N LYS A 283 -7.23 -0.89 -23.97
CA LYS A 283 -8.32 0.02 -24.40
C LYS A 283 -8.13 1.42 -23.81
N LEU A 284 -7.77 1.53 -22.53
CA LEU A 284 -7.54 2.83 -21.88
C LEU A 284 -6.34 3.55 -22.46
N LEU A 285 -5.24 2.85 -22.73
CA LEU A 285 -4.06 3.43 -23.38
C LEU A 285 -4.40 3.96 -24.78
N LYS A 286 -5.24 3.24 -25.54
CA LYS A 286 -5.74 3.69 -26.83
C LYS A 286 -6.64 4.93 -26.69
N GLN A 287 -7.54 4.96 -25.70
CA GLN A 287 -8.38 6.13 -25.43
C GLN A 287 -7.54 7.37 -25.08
N MET A 288 -6.48 7.21 -24.24
CA MET A 288 -5.55 8.30 -23.94
C MET A 288 -4.95 8.87 -25.24
N GLU A 289 -4.53 8.01 -26.15
CA GLU A 289 -3.94 8.42 -27.43
C GLU A 289 -4.96 9.15 -28.33
N ASP A 290 -6.17 8.61 -28.44
CA ASP A 290 -7.27 9.19 -29.23
C ASP A 290 -7.64 10.61 -28.69
N LEU A 291 -7.55 10.81 -27.37
CA LEU A 291 -7.78 12.09 -26.70
C LEU A 291 -6.52 12.99 -26.63
N ARG A 292 -5.40 12.55 -27.21
CA ARG A 292 -4.10 13.24 -27.14
C ARG A 292 -3.58 13.48 -25.72
N ILE A 293 -3.94 12.60 -24.79
CA ILE A 293 -3.42 12.57 -23.42
C ILE A 293 -2.18 11.67 -23.42
N SER A 294 -0.99 12.23 -23.30
CA SER A 294 0.25 11.44 -23.27
C SER A 294 0.42 10.74 -21.92
N PRO A 295 0.67 9.41 -21.90
CA PRO A 295 1.14 8.73 -20.69
C PRO A 295 2.41 9.41 -20.16
N ASN A 296 2.48 9.61 -18.85
CA ASN A 296 3.64 10.17 -18.18
C ASN A 296 4.52 9.06 -17.56
N PHE A 297 5.65 9.43 -16.98
CA PHE A 297 6.57 8.49 -16.32
C PHE A 297 5.88 7.62 -15.26
N GLN A 298 4.84 8.12 -14.57
CA GLN A 298 4.09 7.33 -13.58
C GLN A 298 3.28 6.23 -14.23
N THR A 299 2.61 6.52 -15.36
CA THR A 299 1.86 5.51 -16.12
C THR A 299 2.80 4.39 -16.60
N PHE A 300 3.97 4.74 -17.13
CA PHE A 300 4.97 3.76 -17.57
C PHE A 300 5.51 2.93 -16.39
N ASN A 301 5.84 3.56 -15.25
CA ASN A 301 6.31 2.85 -14.07
C ASN A 301 5.29 1.83 -13.55
N ILE A 302 3.99 2.16 -13.57
CA ILE A 302 2.91 1.23 -13.19
C ILE A 302 2.88 0.02 -14.13
N LEU A 303 3.02 0.23 -15.44
CA LEU A 303 3.04 -0.86 -16.41
C LEU A 303 4.28 -1.75 -16.23
N VAL A 304 5.47 -1.16 -16.07
CA VAL A 304 6.72 -1.90 -15.80
C VAL A 304 6.59 -2.73 -14.51
N ASP A 305 6.12 -2.13 -13.42
CA ASP A 305 5.94 -2.80 -12.14
C ASP A 305 4.94 -3.96 -12.24
N ALA A 306 3.81 -3.75 -12.93
CA ALA A 306 2.80 -4.79 -13.11
C ALA A 306 3.30 -5.96 -13.95
N PHE A 307 4.00 -5.71 -15.07
CA PHE A 307 4.62 -6.76 -15.87
C PHE A 307 5.69 -7.53 -15.10
N CYS A 308 6.51 -6.83 -14.32
CA CYS A 308 7.53 -7.46 -13.48
C CYS A 308 6.91 -8.38 -12.40
N LYS A 309 5.83 -7.95 -11.75
CA LYS A 309 5.11 -8.77 -10.75
C LYS A 309 4.48 -10.04 -11.33
N GLU A 310 4.10 -10.02 -12.61
CA GLU A 310 3.61 -11.20 -13.33
C GLU A 310 4.75 -12.06 -13.91
N GLY A 311 6.00 -11.70 -13.70
CA GLY A 311 7.15 -12.40 -14.29
C GLY A 311 7.34 -12.16 -15.79
N ARG A 312 6.65 -11.19 -16.37
CA ARG A 312 6.69 -10.81 -17.79
C ARG A 312 7.74 -9.72 -18.03
N VAL A 313 8.97 -10.02 -17.67
CA VAL A 313 10.06 -9.04 -17.65
C VAL A 313 10.40 -8.54 -19.06
N ASP A 314 10.25 -9.38 -20.08
CA ASP A 314 10.55 -9.01 -21.47
C ASP A 314 9.59 -7.91 -21.98
N GLU A 315 8.31 -7.96 -21.56
CA GLU A 315 7.35 -6.89 -21.85
C GLU A 315 7.62 -5.62 -21.01
N ALA A 316 8.12 -5.77 -19.79
CA ALA A 316 8.54 -4.63 -18.98
C ALA A 316 9.71 -3.88 -19.63
N GLU A 317 10.70 -4.59 -20.21
CA GLU A 317 11.79 -3.98 -20.98
C GLU A 317 11.26 -3.23 -22.20
N ALA A 318 10.35 -3.85 -22.98
CA ALA A 318 9.73 -3.21 -24.12
C ALA A 318 8.96 -1.91 -23.76
N VAL A 319 8.34 -1.87 -22.59
CA VAL A 319 7.67 -0.65 -22.07
C VAL A 319 8.70 0.43 -21.74
N ILE A 320 9.87 0.06 -21.21
CA ILE A 320 10.96 1.02 -20.95
C ILE A 320 11.50 1.60 -22.26
N ASP A 321 11.66 0.78 -23.29
CA ASP A 321 12.11 1.25 -24.60
C ASP A 321 11.11 2.28 -25.19
N ILE A 322 9.81 2.00 -25.10
CA ILE A 322 8.76 2.93 -25.53
C ILE A 322 8.78 4.21 -24.69
N MET A 323 9.00 4.10 -23.38
CA MET A 323 9.13 5.26 -22.48
C MET A 323 10.24 6.20 -22.97
N VAL A 324 11.41 5.64 -23.32
CA VAL A 324 12.55 6.40 -23.85
C VAL A 324 12.24 7.00 -25.23
N GLU A 325 11.64 6.24 -26.14
CA GLU A 325 11.23 6.73 -27.47
C GLU A 325 10.26 7.93 -27.39
N ARG A 326 9.42 7.97 -26.35
CA ARG A 326 8.50 9.10 -26.11
C ARG A 326 9.12 10.28 -25.35
N GLY A 327 10.42 10.23 -25.07
CA GLY A 327 11.16 11.29 -24.39
C GLY A 327 11.00 11.30 -22.88
N GLU A 328 10.36 10.27 -22.32
CA GLU A 328 10.28 10.09 -20.85
C GLU A 328 11.53 9.36 -20.34
N VAL A 329 12.17 9.92 -19.33
CA VAL A 329 13.44 9.36 -18.83
C VAL A 329 13.17 8.32 -17.73
N PRO A 330 13.57 7.03 -17.92
CA PRO A 330 13.48 6.03 -16.87
C PRO A 330 14.27 6.47 -15.62
N ASN A 331 13.64 6.39 -14.48
CA ASN A 331 14.20 6.82 -13.21
C ASN A 331 14.55 5.62 -12.32
N ILE A 332 15.04 5.90 -11.10
CA ILE A 332 15.41 4.85 -10.15
C ILE A 332 14.25 3.91 -9.80
N VAL A 333 12.99 4.41 -9.83
CA VAL A 333 11.80 3.58 -9.57
C VAL A 333 11.59 2.58 -10.71
N THR A 334 11.67 3.02 -11.97
CA THR A 334 11.56 2.17 -13.17
C THR A 334 12.54 1.00 -13.11
N TYR A 335 13.81 1.30 -12.85
CA TYR A 335 14.84 0.26 -12.80
C TYR A 335 14.76 -0.61 -11.54
N SER A 336 14.30 -0.07 -10.40
CA SER A 336 14.07 -0.89 -9.19
C SER A 336 12.97 -1.93 -9.43
N SER A 337 11.88 -1.56 -10.12
CA SER A 337 10.84 -2.52 -10.50
C SER A 337 11.38 -3.58 -11.47
N LEU A 338 12.26 -3.22 -12.40
CA LEU A 338 12.87 -4.19 -13.32
C LEU A 338 13.85 -5.13 -12.59
N VAL A 339 14.65 -4.63 -11.63
CA VAL A 339 15.51 -5.45 -10.77
C VAL A 339 14.65 -6.45 -9.99
N ASP A 340 13.52 -6.00 -9.40
CA ASP A 340 12.59 -6.88 -8.69
C ASP A 340 11.99 -7.94 -9.63
N GLY A 341 11.63 -7.57 -10.85
CA GLY A 341 11.13 -8.50 -11.89
C GLY A 341 12.13 -9.60 -12.22
N TYR A 342 13.40 -9.27 -12.44
CA TYR A 342 14.45 -10.29 -12.64
C TYR A 342 14.64 -11.18 -11.41
N CYS A 343 14.56 -10.59 -10.20
CA CYS A 343 14.62 -11.35 -8.94
C CYS A 343 13.45 -12.35 -8.82
N LEU A 344 12.23 -11.93 -9.20
CA LEU A 344 11.05 -12.80 -9.17
C LEU A 344 11.14 -13.96 -10.18
N ARG A 345 11.77 -13.74 -11.34
CA ARG A 345 12.06 -14.81 -12.32
C ARG A 345 13.24 -15.70 -11.92
N GLY A 346 13.95 -15.38 -10.84
CA GLY A 346 15.16 -16.10 -10.43
C GLY A 346 16.42 -15.75 -11.25
N GLU A 347 16.36 -14.75 -12.13
CA GLU A 347 17.47 -14.32 -12.99
C GLU A 347 18.42 -13.38 -12.24
N MET A 348 18.98 -13.85 -11.11
CA MET A 348 19.78 -13.05 -10.18
C MET A 348 21.02 -12.41 -10.82
N THR A 349 21.62 -13.05 -11.82
CA THR A 349 22.78 -12.49 -12.56
C THR A 349 22.40 -11.25 -13.34
N LYS A 350 21.25 -11.27 -14.05
CA LYS A 350 20.74 -10.10 -14.77
C LYS A 350 20.34 -8.99 -13.80
N ALA A 351 19.65 -9.35 -12.70
CA ALA A 351 19.27 -8.40 -11.65
C ALA A 351 20.51 -7.66 -11.10
N ARG A 352 21.60 -8.39 -10.79
CA ARG A 352 22.85 -7.80 -10.28
C ARG A 352 23.53 -6.95 -11.34
N THR A 353 23.65 -7.43 -12.58
CA THR A 353 24.25 -6.66 -13.68
C THR A 353 23.52 -5.35 -13.93
N LEU A 354 22.17 -5.39 -13.93
CA LEU A 354 21.35 -4.19 -14.08
C LEU A 354 21.60 -3.23 -12.91
N PHE A 355 21.56 -3.72 -11.68
CA PHE A 355 21.82 -2.94 -10.47
C PHE A 355 23.19 -2.23 -10.52
N ASP A 356 24.25 -2.95 -10.89
CA ASP A 356 25.61 -2.41 -10.99
C ASP A 356 25.71 -1.35 -12.11
N SER A 357 24.92 -1.47 -13.17
CA SER A 357 24.87 -0.51 -14.28
C SER A 357 24.17 0.81 -13.94
N LEU A 358 23.39 0.89 -12.85
CA LEU A 358 22.61 2.09 -12.52
C LEU A 358 23.49 3.33 -12.34
N THR A 359 24.64 3.16 -11.69
CA THR A 359 25.60 4.27 -11.46
C THR A 359 26.16 4.81 -12.78
N SER A 360 26.44 3.93 -13.76
CA SER A 360 26.90 4.35 -15.10
C SER A 360 25.80 5.08 -15.90
N LYS A 361 24.54 4.82 -15.58
CA LYS A 361 23.36 5.54 -16.12
C LYS A 361 23.07 6.88 -15.39
N GLY A 362 23.94 7.29 -14.45
CA GLY A 362 23.74 8.49 -13.65
C GLY A 362 22.69 8.36 -12.56
N LEU A 363 22.25 7.15 -12.24
CA LEU A 363 21.25 6.86 -11.21
C LEU A 363 21.94 6.33 -9.94
N VAL A 364 21.56 6.89 -8.80
CA VAL A 364 22.09 6.43 -7.50
C VAL A 364 21.09 5.44 -6.89
N PRO A 365 21.49 4.15 -6.69
CA PRO A 365 20.64 3.20 -5.99
C PRO A 365 20.26 3.70 -4.60
N ASN A 366 18.99 3.61 -4.26
CA ASN A 366 18.47 3.94 -2.93
C ASN A 366 18.16 2.66 -2.13
N VAL A 367 17.76 2.80 -0.86
CA VAL A 367 17.45 1.67 0.01
C VAL A 367 16.39 0.74 -0.59
N VAL A 368 15.41 1.28 -1.33
CA VAL A 368 14.38 0.47 -2.00
C VAL A 368 14.99 -0.43 -3.07
N THR A 369 15.91 0.10 -3.90
CA THR A 369 16.62 -0.70 -4.93
C THR A 369 17.45 -1.82 -4.31
N TYR A 370 18.15 -1.52 -3.19
CA TYR A 370 18.86 -2.54 -2.41
C TYR A 370 17.91 -3.59 -1.85
N ASN A 371 16.75 -3.20 -1.31
CA ASN A 371 15.77 -4.12 -0.75
C ASN A 371 15.17 -5.08 -1.80
N SER A 372 14.96 -4.62 -3.05
CA SER A 372 14.52 -5.49 -4.14
C SER A 372 15.55 -6.60 -4.42
N LEU A 373 16.84 -6.25 -4.51
CA LEU A 373 17.90 -7.21 -4.75
C LEU A 373 18.15 -8.12 -3.54
N LEU A 374 18.10 -7.59 -2.30
CA LEU A 374 18.15 -8.37 -1.06
C LEU A 374 17.04 -9.44 -1.01
N ASN A 375 15.81 -9.04 -1.34
CA ASN A 375 14.67 -9.95 -1.38
C ASN A 375 14.89 -11.08 -2.42
N GLY A 376 15.45 -10.74 -3.57
CA GLY A 376 15.82 -11.71 -4.60
C GLY A 376 16.85 -12.74 -4.10
N TYR A 377 17.95 -12.29 -3.48
CA TYR A 377 18.95 -13.18 -2.91
C TYR A 377 18.39 -14.05 -1.77
N CYS A 378 17.60 -13.48 -0.85
CA CYS A 378 16.98 -14.22 0.24
C CYS A 378 15.99 -15.28 -0.27
N LYS A 379 15.19 -14.97 -1.30
CA LYS A 379 14.29 -15.94 -1.94
C LYS A 379 15.03 -17.06 -2.67
N SER A 380 16.17 -16.73 -3.27
CA SER A 380 17.05 -17.70 -3.97
C SER A 380 17.97 -18.48 -3.01
N LEU A 381 17.81 -18.32 -1.69
CA LEU A 381 18.63 -18.95 -0.63
C LEU A 381 20.14 -18.60 -0.72
N LYS A 382 20.50 -17.51 -1.40
CA LYS A 382 21.85 -16.98 -1.52
C LYS A 382 22.15 -16.01 -0.39
N ILE A 383 22.20 -16.53 0.83
CA ILE A 383 22.22 -15.70 2.03
C ILE A 383 23.55 -14.94 2.22
N GLU A 384 24.69 -15.49 1.77
CA GLU A 384 25.99 -14.82 1.89
C GLU A 384 26.04 -13.57 1.00
N GLU A 385 25.53 -13.68 -0.23
CA GLU A 385 25.43 -12.54 -1.14
C GLU A 385 24.47 -11.48 -0.59
N ALA A 386 23.37 -11.91 0.05
CA ALA A 386 22.44 -11.02 0.71
C ALA A 386 23.11 -10.28 1.89
N MET A 387 23.86 -10.98 2.74
CA MET A 387 24.62 -10.38 3.86
C MET A 387 25.67 -9.38 3.35
N HIS A 388 26.39 -9.74 2.30
CA HIS A 388 27.36 -8.82 1.68
C HIS A 388 26.68 -7.54 1.18
N LEU A 389 25.54 -7.68 0.50
CA LEU A 389 24.75 -6.57 -0.02
C LEU A 389 24.17 -5.71 1.12
N PHE A 390 23.70 -6.33 2.19
CA PHE A 390 23.19 -5.64 3.37
C PHE A 390 24.25 -4.74 4.02
N HIS A 391 25.48 -5.25 4.17
CA HIS A 391 26.59 -4.44 4.68
C HIS A 391 27.06 -3.38 3.67
N GLU A 392 26.86 -3.59 2.36
CA GLU A 392 27.15 -2.59 1.34
C GLU A 392 26.28 -1.34 1.50
N ILE A 393 25.00 -1.47 1.91
CA ILE A 393 24.09 -0.33 2.17
C ILE A 393 24.78 0.67 3.12
N THR A 394 25.28 0.17 4.25
CA THR A 394 25.94 1.01 5.28
C THR A 394 27.27 1.59 4.76
N ARG A 395 28.06 0.81 4.02
CA ARG A 395 29.32 1.29 3.42
C ARG A 395 29.11 2.40 2.40
N LYS A 396 27.95 2.41 1.71
CA LYS A 396 27.55 3.49 0.78
C LYS A 396 26.95 4.71 1.48
N GLY A 397 26.93 4.75 2.82
CA GLY A 397 26.38 5.86 3.61
C GLY A 397 24.85 5.87 3.68
N LEU A 398 24.19 4.82 3.20
CA LEU A 398 22.75 4.62 3.35
C LEU A 398 22.46 3.95 4.69
N LYS A 399 21.25 4.16 5.23
CA LYS A 399 20.80 3.49 6.45
C LYS A 399 19.81 2.39 6.08
N PRO A 400 20.08 1.12 6.44
CA PRO A 400 19.07 0.07 6.32
C PRO A 400 17.80 0.47 7.06
N ASP A 401 16.65 0.20 6.46
CA ASP A 401 15.33 0.48 7.03
C ASP A 401 14.69 -0.80 7.60
N ILE A 402 13.48 -0.67 8.16
CA ILE A 402 12.72 -1.81 8.70
C ILE A 402 12.53 -2.91 7.65
N VAL A 403 12.37 -2.54 6.37
CA VAL A 403 12.19 -3.49 5.27
C VAL A 403 13.49 -4.26 5.02
N SER A 404 14.65 -3.57 5.01
CA SER A 404 15.96 -4.21 4.87
C SER A 404 16.19 -5.28 5.94
N TYR A 405 15.98 -4.91 7.21
CA TYR A 405 16.13 -5.84 8.34
C TYR A 405 15.12 -7.00 8.26
N SER A 406 13.85 -6.72 7.99
CA SER A 406 12.80 -7.75 7.89
C SER A 406 13.06 -8.74 6.76
N THR A 407 13.57 -8.27 5.62
CA THR A 407 13.94 -9.13 4.48
C THR A 407 15.12 -10.05 4.85
N MET A 408 16.15 -9.51 5.51
CA MET A 408 17.29 -10.30 5.97
C MET A 408 16.91 -11.31 7.04
N LEU A 409 16.07 -10.92 8.02
CA LEU A 409 15.53 -11.83 9.03
C LEU A 409 14.78 -13.00 8.39
N GLN A 410 13.91 -12.72 7.41
CA GLN A 410 13.19 -13.76 6.68
C GLN A 410 14.15 -14.70 5.92
N GLY A 411 15.18 -14.15 5.28
CA GLY A 411 16.21 -14.94 4.58
C GLY A 411 17.00 -15.84 5.53
N LEU A 412 17.46 -15.32 6.66
CA LEU A 412 18.21 -16.07 7.67
C LEU A 412 17.38 -17.21 8.29
N PHE A 413 16.11 -16.96 8.63
CA PHE A 413 15.22 -18.02 9.13
C PHE A 413 14.92 -19.09 8.09
N ARG A 414 14.82 -18.75 6.80
CA ARG A 414 14.62 -19.76 5.73
C ARG A 414 15.79 -20.73 5.59
N VAL A 415 17.01 -20.30 5.87
CA VAL A 415 18.20 -21.16 5.83
C VAL A 415 18.56 -21.74 7.21
N GLY A 416 17.73 -21.53 8.24
CA GLY A 416 17.92 -22.07 9.59
C GLY A 416 18.97 -21.35 10.44
N ARG A 417 19.44 -20.16 10.04
CA ARG A 417 20.49 -19.40 10.78
C ARG A 417 19.86 -18.54 11.89
N CYS A 418 19.11 -19.17 12.81
CA CYS A 418 18.35 -18.47 13.85
C CYS A 418 19.21 -17.60 14.77
N GLY A 419 20.43 -18.04 15.11
CA GLY A 419 21.33 -17.27 15.97
C GLY A 419 21.80 -15.94 15.37
N GLU A 420 21.97 -15.91 14.05
CA GLU A 420 22.31 -14.67 13.32
C GLU A 420 21.08 -13.78 13.14
N ALA A 421 19.94 -14.37 12.88
CA ALA A 421 18.67 -13.64 12.84
C ALA A 421 18.41 -12.92 14.17
N ARG A 422 18.66 -13.57 15.32
CA ARG A 422 18.55 -12.94 16.65
C ARG A 422 19.51 -11.74 16.78
N LYS A 423 20.78 -11.91 16.42
CA LYS A 423 21.77 -10.81 16.47
C LYS A 423 21.34 -9.64 15.60
N LEU A 424 20.85 -9.92 14.41
CA LEU A 424 20.37 -8.90 13.48
C LEU A 424 19.14 -8.14 14.01
N PHE A 425 18.25 -8.84 14.71
CA PHE A 425 17.09 -8.23 15.38
C PHE A 425 17.50 -7.31 16.52
N ASP A 426 18.50 -7.72 17.32
CA ASP A 426 19.05 -6.89 18.40
C ASP A 426 19.78 -5.67 17.84
N GLU A 427 20.50 -5.82 16.74
CA GLU A 427 21.13 -4.71 16.01
C GLU A 427 20.08 -3.70 15.53
N MET A 428 18.99 -4.15 14.88
CA MET A 428 17.87 -3.31 14.46
C MET A 428 17.36 -2.43 15.61
N ARG A 429 17.16 -3.02 16.79
CA ARG A 429 16.70 -2.31 17.99
C ARG A 429 17.73 -1.31 18.52
N SER A 430 19.01 -1.69 18.50
CA SER A 430 20.11 -0.82 18.95
C SER A 430 20.28 0.42 18.05
N GLN A 431 19.93 0.30 16.76
CA GLN A 431 19.89 1.42 15.80
C GLN A 431 18.66 2.34 16.00
N GLY A 432 17.81 2.07 17.00
CA GLY A 432 16.61 2.85 17.29
C GLY A 432 15.43 2.56 16.35
N LEU A 433 15.51 1.52 15.52
CA LEU A 433 14.39 1.08 14.70
C LEU A 433 13.41 0.25 15.53
N THR A 434 12.16 0.69 15.62
CA THR A 434 11.10 -0.05 16.29
C THR A 434 10.53 -1.12 15.37
N PRO A 435 10.61 -2.43 15.73
CA PRO A 435 9.99 -3.49 14.94
C PRO A 435 8.50 -3.22 14.76
N ASN A 436 8.01 -3.41 13.54
CA ASN A 436 6.59 -3.33 13.26
C ASN A 436 5.93 -4.72 13.35
N GLU A 437 4.61 -4.77 13.20
CA GLU A 437 3.82 -5.99 13.25
C GLU A 437 4.31 -7.05 12.23
N CYS A 438 4.68 -6.62 11.03
CA CYS A 438 5.24 -7.51 9.99
C CYS A 438 6.57 -8.12 10.44
N THR A 439 7.47 -7.34 11.06
CA THR A 439 8.75 -7.84 11.59
C THR A 439 8.53 -8.90 12.65
N TYR A 440 7.62 -8.66 13.62
CA TYR A 440 7.31 -9.66 14.64
C TYR A 440 6.71 -10.94 14.06
N ARG A 441 5.80 -10.82 13.07
CA ARG A 441 5.25 -12.01 12.37
C ARG A 441 6.34 -12.82 11.67
N ILE A 442 7.29 -12.18 11.00
CA ILE A 442 8.43 -12.85 10.36
C ILE A 442 9.28 -13.62 11.39
N ILE A 443 9.54 -13.02 12.54
CA ILE A 443 10.36 -13.65 13.58
C ILE A 443 9.62 -14.83 14.21
N LEU A 444 8.34 -14.66 14.57
CA LEU A 444 7.53 -15.73 15.15
C LEU A 444 7.39 -16.92 14.17
N ASP A 445 7.05 -16.63 12.91
CA ASP A 445 6.97 -17.67 11.87
C ASP A 445 8.32 -18.37 11.65
N GLY A 446 9.39 -17.58 11.59
CA GLY A 446 10.74 -18.11 11.43
C GLY A 446 11.18 -19.00 12.59
N LEU A 447 10.95 -18.58 13.83
CA LEU A 447 11.26 -19.39 15.02
C LEU A 447 10.42 -20.65 15.09
N CYS A 448 9.13 -20.56 14.77
CA CYS A 448 8.22 -21.73 14.70
C CYS A 448 8.70 -22.75 13.67
N ASN A 449 9.01 -22.31 12.45
CA ASN A 449 9.46 -23.20 11.37
C ASN A 449 10.84 -23.83 11.64
N ASN A 450 11.64 -23.23 12.54
CA ASN A 450 12.92 -23.77 13.01
C ASN A 450 12.83 -24.47 14.38
N HIS A 451 11.64 -24.80 14.86
CA HIS A 451 11.39 -25.52 16.11
C HIS A 451 11.94 -24.86 17.39
N GLN A 452 12.12 -23.54 17.40
CA GLN A 452 12.63 -22.75 18.53
C GLN A 452 11.49 -22.34 19.49
N VAL A 453 10.79 -23.32 20.07
CA VAL A 453 9.54 -23.12 20.86
C VAL A 453 9.72 -22.16 22.05
N GLU A 454 10.82 -22.31 22.80
CA GLU A 454 11.08 -21.49 23.98
C GLU A 454 11.25 -20.01 23.63
N ASP A 455 11.93 -19.75 22.52
CA ASP A 455 12.14 -18.38 22.01
C ASP A 455 10.83 -17.76 21.50
N VAL A 456 9.98 -18.57 20.86
CA VAL A 456 8.64 -18.13 20.42
C VAL A 456 7.81 -17.66 21.62
N LEU A 457 7.72 -18.50 22.66
CA LEU A 457 6.93 -18.21 23.86
C LEU A 457 7.50 -16.99 24.61
N SER A 458 8.82 -16.95 24.76
CA SER A 458 9.50 -15.81 25.40
C SER A 458 9.21 -14.49 24.67
N LEU A 459 9.28 -14.49 23.32
CA LEU A 459 9.00 -13.31 22.51
C LEU A 459 7.52 -12.92 22.58
N PHE A 460 6.61 -13.90 22.53
CA PHE A 460 5.18 -13.66 22.64
C PHE A 460 4.79 -13.04 23.98
N HIS A 461 5.38 -13.51 25.08
CA HIS A 461 5.19 -12.93 26.43
C HIS A 461 5.76 -11.52 26.55
N LEU A 462 6.94 -11.25 25.96
CA LEU A 462 7.54 -9.91 25.97
C LEU A 462 6.70 -8.87 25.21
N VAL A 463 5.97 -9.32 24.21
CA VAL A 463 5.10 -8.47 23.37
C VAL A 463 3.68 -8.35 23.97
N GLY A 464 3.43 -9.01 25.12
CA GLY A 464 2.12 -9.26 25.74
C GLY A 464 1.20 -8.07 25.96
N ASP A 465 1.72 -6.82 26.06
CA ASP A 465 0.92 -5.60 26.24
C ASP A 465 0.76 -4.75 24.97
N SER A 466 1.24 -5.24 23.84
CA SER A 466 1.18 -4.50 22.56
C SER A 466 -0.04 -4.88 21.72
N LYS A 467 -0.32 -4.08 20.67
CA LYS A 467 -1.37 -4.34 19.67
C LYS A 467 -1.29 -5.73 19.00
N LEU A 468 -0.15 -6.41 19.09
CA LEU A 468 0.08 -7.75 18.53
C LEU A 468 -0.76 -8.85 19.21
N ASN A 469 -1.07 -8.69 20.50
CA ASN A 469 -1.96 -9.62 21.22
C ASN A 469 -3.44 -9.54 20.78
N SER A 470 -3.77 -8.58 19.93
CA SER A 470 -5.10 -8.43 19.33
C SER A 470 -5.10 -8.80 17.84
N ASP A 471 -3.98 -9.36 17.31
CA ASP A 471 -3.88 -9.76 15.91
C ASP A 471 -4.10 -11.27 15.76
N ILE A 472 -5.22 -11.63 15.13
CA ILE A 472 -5.57 -13.02 14.80
C ILE A 472 -4.51 -13.71 13.92
N GLN A 473 -3.74 -12.96 13.11
CA GLN A 473 -2.71 -13.56 12.27
C GLN A 473 -1.53 -14.06 13.11
N VAL A 474 -1.18 -13.35 14.19
CA VAL A 474 -0.16 -13.79 15.14
C VAL A 474 -0.59 -15.10 15.82
N TYR A 475 -1.84 -15.18 16.27
CA TYR A 475 -2.37 -16.41 16.83
C TYR A 475 -2.34 -17.57 15.84
N ASN A 476 -2.70 -17.34 14.57
CA ASN A 476 -2.64 -18.36 13.52
C ASN A 476 -1.22 -18.88 13.30
N ILE A 477 -0.21 -18.01 13.32
CA ILE A 477 1.21 -18.40 13.20
C ILE A 477 1.62 -19.24 14.41
N LEU A 478 1.25 -18.82 15.61
CA LEU A 478 1.61 -19.52 16.83
C LEU A 478 0.94 -20.90 16.92
N ILE A 479 -0.36 -20.99 16.65
CA ILE A 479 -1.11 -22.26 16.64
C ILE A 479 -0.52 -23.22 15.61
N ASP A 480 -0.22 -22.77 14.38
CA ASP A 480 0.40 -23.58 13.35
C ASP A 480 1.82 -24.04 13.76
N GLY A 481 2.63 -23.09 14.27
CA GLY A 481 3.98 -23.37 14.71
C GLY A 481 4.03 -24.39 15.86
N MET A 482 3.20 -24.18 16.90
CA MET A 482 3.13 -25.11 18.04
C MET A 482 2.65 -26.49 17.60
N SER A 483 1.66 -26.56 16.73
CA SER A 483 1.18 -27.82 16.14
C SER A 483 2.25 -28.53 15.32
N LYS A 484 3.05 -27.80 14.53
CA LYS A 484 4.19 -28.35 13.76
C LYS A 484 5.31 -28.87 14.67
N CYS A 485 5.48 -28.27 15.84
CA CYS A 485 6.47 -28.69 16.83
C CYS A 485 5.98 -29.83 17.75
N GLY A 486 4.80 -30.42 17.51
CA GLY A 486 4.21 -31.46 18.37
C GLY A 486 3.74 -30.94 19.74
N LYS A 487 3.55 -29.64 19.90
CA LYS A 487 3.06 -28.99 21.12
C LYS A 487 1.58 -28.64 21.01
N LEU A 488 0.76 -29.68 20.73
CA LEU A 488 -0.67 -29.49 20.47
C LEU A 488 -1.44 -28.90 21.67
N ASP A 489 -1.01 -29.19 22.91
CA ASP A 489 -1.64 -28.65 24.10
C ASP A 489 -1.50 -27.12 24.16
N ILE A 490 -0.30 -26.60 23.86
CA ILE A 490 -0.07 -25.16 23.77
C ILE A 490 -0.90 -24.53 22.62
N ALA A 491 -1.04 -25.24 21.50
CA ALA A 491 -1.86 -24.77 20.39
C ALA A 491 -3.35 -24.66 20.78
N ARG A 492 -3.87 -25.60 21.60
CA ARG A 492 -5.23 -25.55 22.14
C ARG A 492 -5.41 -24.39 23.11
N ASP A 493 -4.45 -24.17 24.02
CA ASP A 493 -4.48 -23.06 24.95
C ASP A 493 -4.51 -21.71 24.22
N LEU A 494 -3.68 -21.56 23.17
CA LEU A 494 -3.67 -20.36 22.32
C LEU A 494 -5.00 -20.17 21.57
N PHE A 495 -5.62 -21.25 21.09
CA PHE A 495 -6.93 -21.18 20.42
C PHE A 495 -8.04 -20.75 21.41
N GLN A 496 -7.97 -21.20 22.67
CA GLN A 496 -8.89 -20.78 23.72
C GLN A 496 -8.64 -19.32 24.15
N ASP A 497 -7.38 -18.93 24.36
CA ASP A 497 -6.99 -17.56 24.74
C ASP A 497 -7.46 -16.54 23.71
N LEU A 498 -7.36 -16.86 22.41
CA LEU A 498 -7.88 -16.03 21.33
C LEU A 498 -9.36 -15.69 21.52
N THR A 499 -10.19 -16.70 21.88
CA THR A 499 -11.62 -16.52 22.12
C THR A 499 -11.91 -15.77 23.41
N LEU A 500 -11.13 -16.00 24.48
CA LEU A 500 -11.25 -15.29 25.77
C LEU A 500 -10.93 -13.80 25.64
N LYS A 501 -10.01 -13.44 24.74
CA LYS A 501 -9.69 -12.05 24.41
C LYS A 501 -10.72 -11.37 23.49
N GLY A 502 -11.81 -12.06 23.15
CA GLY A 502 -12.89 -11.53 22.30
C GLY A 502 -12.55 -11.48 20.81
N LEU A 503 -11.47 -12.13 20.40
CA LEU A 503 -11.14 -12.30 18.99
C LEU A 503 -11.99 -13.45 18.42
N LYS A 504 -12.58 -13.24 17.23
CA LYS A 504 -13.37 -14.27 16.57
C LYS A 504 -12.46 -15.13 15.67
N PRO A 505 -12.35 -16.46 15.91
CA PRO A 505 -11.64 -17.35 14.99
C PRO A 505 -12.17 -17.19 13.57
N ASN A 506 -11.29 -17.14 12.58
CA ASN A 506 -11.65 -17.13 11.18
C ASN A 506 -11.39 -18.51 10.54
N VAL A 507 -11.77 -18.69 9.27
CA VAL A 507 -11.58 -19.95 8.53
C VAL A 507 -10.13 -20.44 8.63
N ARG A 508 -9.14 -19.54 8.52
CA ARG A 508 -7.73 -19.90 8.63
C ARG A 508 -7.37 -20.43 10.03
N THR A 509 -7.93 -19.82 11.10
CA THR A 509 -7.71 -20.27 12.49
C THR A 509 -8.18 -21.71 12.68
N TYR A 510 -9.39 -22.00 12.18
CA TYR A 510 -9.93 -23.37 12.22
C TYR A 510 -9.09 -24.34 11.39
N ASN A 511 -8.72 -23.96 10.15
CA ASN A 511 -7.92 -24.80 9.25
C ASN A 511 -6.57 -25.18 9.87
N VAL A 512 -5.89 -24.23 10.51
CA VAL A 512 -4.61 -24.46 11.18
C VAL A 512 -4.77 -25.45 12.36
N MET A 513 -5.81 -25.27 13.17
CA MET A 513 -6.07 -26.16 14.32
C MET A 513 -6.48 -27.57 13.86
N ILE A 514 -7.38 -27.67 12.86
CA ILE A 514 -7.78 -28.96 12.25
C ILE A 514 -6.54 -29.67 11.67
N SER A 515 -5.67 -28.95 10.95
CA SER A 515 -4.43 -29.51 10.41
C SER A 515 -3.51 -30.06 11.51
N GLY A 516 -3.39 -29.33 12.64
CA GLY A 516 -2.62 -29.77 13.80
C GLY A 516 -3.18 -31.05 14.41
N LEU A 517 -4.50 -31.11 14.65
CA LEU A 517 -5.19 -32.28 15.16
C LEU A 517 -5.04 -33.49 14.24
N CYS A 518 -5.17 -33.29 12.92
CA CYS A 518 -4.97 -34.35 11.92
C CYS A 518 -3.53 -34.87 11.91
N ARG A 519 -2.54 -34.02 12.13
CA ARG A 519 -1.12 -34.42 12.17
C ARG A 519 -0.83 -35.34 13.35
N GLU A 520 -1.44 -35.06 14.49
CA GLU A 520 -1.31 -35.88 15.70
C GLU A 520 -2.28 -37.08 15.73
N GLY A 521 -3.01 -37.34 14.65
CA GLY A 521 -3.95 -38.48 14.54
C GLY A 521 -5.26 -38.31 15.32
N MET A 522 -5.55 -37.12 15.84
CA MET A 522 -6.75 -36.83 16.65
C MET A 522 -7.97 -36.51 15.75
N LEU A 523 -8.29 -37.45 14.85
CA LEU A 523 -9.29 -37.23 13.79
C LEU A 523 -10.70 -36.98 14.31
N LYS A 524 -11.09 -37.55 15.45
CA LYS A 524 -12.40 -37.32 16.07
C LYS A 524 -12.56 -35.87 16.51
N GLU A 525 -11.51 -35.29 17.12
CA GLU A 525 -11.52 -33.87 17.52
C GLU A 525 -11.46 -32.96 16.29
N ALA A 526 -10.68 -33.31 15.27
CA ALA A 526 -10.64 -32.58 14.01
C ALA A 526 -12.04 -32.50 13.36
N LYS A 527 -12.76 -33.61 13.30
CA LYS A 527 -14.14 -33.68 12.80
C LYS A 527 -15.11 -32.84 13.65
N HIS A 528 -14.99 -32.95 14.98
CA HIS A 528 -15.80 -32.14 15.90
C HIS A 528 -15.55 -30.62 15.66
N LEU A 529 -14.29 -30.21 15.53
CA LEU A 529 -13.94 -28.82 15.28
C LEU A 529 -14.42 -28.32 13.91
N PHE A 530 -14.41 -29.18 12.90
CA PHE A 530 -14.96 -28.91 11.57
C PHE A 530 -16.47 -28.60 11.64
N HIS A 531 -17.26 -29.39 12.38
CA HIS A 531 -18.70 -29.12 12.55
C HIS A 531 -18.94 -27.85 13.39
N LYS A 532 -18.16 -27.64 14.47
CA LYS A 532 -18.27 -26.46 15.31
C LYS A 532 -17.98 -25.16 14.56
N MET A 533 -17.15 -25.21 13.53
CA MET A 533 -16.81 -24.07 12.67
C MET A 533 -18.06 -23.50 11.98
N ASP A 534 -18.91 -24.37 11.44
CA ASP A 534 -20.16 -24.00 10.77
C ASP A 534 -21.17 -23.38 11.77
N GLU A 535 -21.31 -24.01 12.94
CA GLU A 535 -22.17 -23.50 14.04
C GLU A 535 -21.73 -22.11 14.54
N SER A 536 -20.44 -21.83 14.46
CA SER A 536 -19.87 -20.53 14.87
C SER A 536 -20.02 -19.43 13.82
N GLY A 537 -20.73 -19.68 12.71
CA GLY A 537 -20.92 -18.75 11.61
C GLY A 537 -19.67 -18.54 10.72
N CYS A 538 -18.79 -19.53 10.72
CA CYS A 538 -17.58 -19.54 9.92
C CYS A 538 -17.58 -20.79 9.01
N PRO A 539 -18.37 -20.81 7.93
CA PRO A 539 -18.59 -22.02 7.11
C PRO A 539 -17.28 -22.55 6.52
N PRO A 540 -17.10 -23.89 6.50
CA PRO A 540 -15.95 -24.53 5.88
C PRO A 540 -15.82 -24.15 4.40
N ASP A 541 -14.62 -23.80 3.98
CA ASP A 541 -14.27 -23.51 2.60
C ASP A 541 -13.59 -24.71 1.91
N ASN A 542 -13.26 -24.56 0.64
CA ASN A 542 -12.55 -25.57 -0.14
C ASN A 542 -11.25 -26.05 0.53
N VAL A 543 -10.52 -25.14 1.16
CA VAL A 543 -9.26 -25.44 1.85
C VAL A 543 -9.52 -26.27 3.10
N THR A 544 -10.59 -25.99 3.85
CA THR A 544 -10.99 -26.76 5.04
C THR A 544 -11.23 -28.23 4.70
N TYR A 545 -11.99 -28.49 3.62
CA TYR A 545 -12.24 -29.85 3.15
C TYR A 545 -10.95 -30.55 2.72
N CYS A 546 -10.08 -29.89 1.96
CA CYS A 546 -8.78 -30.44 1.55
C CYS A 546 -7.90 -30.78 2.77
N VAL A 547 -7.84 -29.90 3.78
CA VAL A 547 -7.07 -30.15 5.01
C VAL A 547 -7.57 -31.39 5.77
N LEU A 548 -8.89 -31.54 5.90
CA LEU A 548 -9.48 -32.67 6.59
C LEU A 548 -9.28 -33.97 5.81
N LEU A 549 -9.47 -33.96 4.47
CA LEU A 549 -9.19 -35.07 3.58
C LEU A 549 -7.72 -35.54 3.67
N GLN A 550 -6.78 -34.59 3.61
CA GLN A 550 -5.35 -34.89 3.77
C GLN A 550 -5.07 -35.56 5.13
N GLY A 551 -5.75 -35.06 6.19
CA GLY A 551 -5.66 -35.63 7.52
C GLY A 551 -6.12 -37.09 7.54
N TYR A 552 -7.29 -37.39 6.99
CA TYR A 552 -7.81 -38.76 6.93
C TYR A 552 -6.94 -39.70 6.06
N LEU A 553 -6.52 -39.23 4.89
CA LEU A 553 -5.67 -40.00 3.98
C LEU A 553 -4.31 -40.37 4.61
N LYS A 554 -3.66 -39.40 5.27
CA LYS A 554 -2.36 -39.60 5.93
C LYS A 554 -2.44 -40.55 7.13
N ASN A 555 -3.57 -40.55 7.85
CA ASN A 555 -3.81 -41.42 9.01
C ASN A 555 -4.50 -42.74 8.63
N GLN A 556 -4.64 -43.04 7.33
CA GLN A 556 -5.24 -44.28 6.81
C GLN A 556 -6.70 -44.50 7.29
N HIS A 557 -7.42 -43.45 7.59
CA HIS A 557 -8.81 -43.47 8.03
C HIS A 557 -9.74 -43.17 6.85
N TYR A 558 -10.21 -44.23 6.18
CA TYR A 558 -10.82 -44.11 4.86
C TYR A 558 -12.35 -44.02 4.86
N ASP A 559 -12.98 -44.43 5.96
CA ASP A 559 -14.44 -44.52 6.08
C ASP A 559 -15.18 -43.20 5.83
N ASP A 560 -14.56 -42.09 6.19
CA ASP A 560 -15.13 -40.76 6.01
C ASP A 560 -14.67 -40.04 4.71
N VAL A 561 -13.73 -40.61 3.95
CA VAL A 561 -13.16 -39.95 2.76
C VAL A 561 -14.18 -39.79 1.64
N GLU A 562 -14.95 -40.87 1.37
CA GLU A 562 -15.97 -40.87 0.31
C GLU A 562 -17.07 -39.85 0.58
N MET A 563 -17.57 -39.78 1.81
CA MET A 563 -18.57 -38.83 2.26
C MET A 563 -18.09 -37.37 2.10
N LEU A 564 -16.82 -37.08 2.46
CA LEU A 564 -16.25 -35.74 2.30
C LEU A 564 -16.10 -35.36 0.82
N LEU A 565 -15.73 -36.29 -0.05
CA LEU A 565 -15.65 -36.07 -1.50
C LEU A 565 -17.05 -35.80 -2.09
N GLU A 566 -18.09 -36.49 -1.64
CA GLU A 566 -19.48 -36.26 -2.05
C GLU A 566 -19.97 -34.87 -1.61
N GLU A 567 -19.68 -34.47 -0.38
CA GLU A 567 -20.00 -33.12 0.10
C GLU A 567 -19.29 -32.01 -0.70
N MET A 568 -18.02 -32.24 -1.08
CA MET A 568 -17.27 -31.31 -1.93
C MET A 568 -17.91 -31.19 -3.32
N ASP A 569 -18.32 -32.31 -3.94
CA ASP A 569 -19.00 -32.32 -5.23
C ASP A 569 -20.33 -31.54 -5.16
N GLY A 570 -21.11 -31.79 -4.12
CA GLY A 570 -22.36 -31.06 -3.87
C GLY A 570 -22.22 -29.56 -3.67
N ARG A 571 -21.06 -29.12 -3.17
CA ARG A 571 -20.72 -27.68 -2.97
C ARG A 571 -19.94 -27.06 -4.13
N SER A 572 -19.68 -27.80 -5.20
CA SER A 572 -18.87 -27.39 -6.35
C SER A 572 -17.44 -26.97 -5.95
N TYR A 573 -16.88 -27.63 -4.95
CA TYR A 573 -15.50 -27.48 -4.56
C TYR A 573 -14.57 -28.33 -5.45
N SER A 574 -13.26 -28.12 -5.34
CA SER A 574 -12.26 -28.81 -6.15
C SER A 574 -11.08 -29.28 -5.30
N LEU A 575 -10.43 -30.35 -5.72
CA LEU A 575 -9.24 -30.88 -5.07
C LEU A 575 -8.01 -30.00 -5.35
N ASP A 576 -7.19 -29.77 -4.33
CA ASP A 576 -5.86 -29.20 -4.54
C ASP A 576 -4.85 -30.28 -4.98
N ALA A 577 -3.69 -29.82 -5.50
CA ALA A 577 -2.65 -30.71 -6.01
C ALA A 577 -2.11 -31.69 -4.95
N SER A 578 -2.03 -31.26 -3.69
CA SER A 578 -1.52 -32.08 -2.58
C SER A 578 -2.49 -33.17 -2.19
N THR A 579 -3.78 -32.87 -2.11
CA THR A 579 -4.83 -33.84 -1.82
C THR A 579 -4.97 -34.86 -2.96
N LEU A 580 -4.91 -34.35 -4.20
CA LEU A 580 -4.96 -35.18 -5.39
C LEU A 580 -3.77 -36.18 -5.44
N SER A 581 -2.54 -35.72 -5.11
CA SER A 581 -1.37 -36.63 -5.03
C SER A 581 -1.59 -37.79 -4.05
N LEU A 582 -2.10 -37.51 -2.85
CA LEU A 582 -2.40 -38.52 -1.85
C LEU A 582 -3.50 -39.51 -2.31
N LEU A 583 -4.49 -39.03 -3.07
CA LEU A 583 -5.52 -39.86 -3.66
C LEU A 583 -4.98 -40.74 -4.80
N ILE A 584 -4.08 -40.21 -5.64
CA ILE A 584 -3.40 -40.96 -6.71
C ILE A 584 -2.55 -42.09 -6.12
N ASP A 585 -1.78 -41.84 -5.06
CA ASP A 585 -0.98 -42.87 -4.38
C ASP A 585 -1.88 -44.04 -3.90
N ARG A 586 -3.08 -43.73 -3.46
CA ARG A 586 -4.05 -44.70 -3.03
C ARG A 586 -4.70 -45.46 -4.20
N ILE A 587 -5.02 -44.78 -5.29
CA ILE A 587 -5.53 -45.42 -6.52
C ILE A 587 -4.50 -46.41 -7.03
N ALA A 588 -3.22 -46.07 -7.02
CA ALA A 588 -2.12 -46.94 -7.42
C ALA A 588 -1.99 -48.17 -6.51
N ALA A 589 -2.36 -48.08 -5.24
CA ALA A 589 -2.41 -49.19 -4.30
C ALA A 589 -3.63 -50.14 -4.50
N GLY A 590 -4.51 -49.86 -5.45
CA GLY A 590 -5.63 -50.75 -5.83
C GLY A 590 -6.82 -50.77 -4.84
N SER A 591 -6.93 -49.78 -3.96
CA SER A 591 -7.93 -49.75 -2.87
C SER A 591 -9.08 -48.73 -3.09
N VAL A 592 -9.37 -48.40 -4.35
CA VAL A 592 -10.42 -47.42 -4.72
C VAL A 592 -11.39 -48.07 -5.71
N ASP A 593 -12.67 -47.98 -5.44
CA ASP A 593 -13.70 -48.51 -6.32
C ASP A 593 -14.01 -47.55 -7.51
N ARG A 594 -14.84 -48.02 -8.45
CA ARG A 594 -15.18 -47.26 -9.66
C ARG A 594 -16.02 -46.02 -9.37
N SER A 595 -16.83 -46.01 -8.29
CA SER A 595 -17.67 -44.87 -7.91
C SER A 595 -16.81 -43.71 -7.42
N MET A 596 -15.87 -44.00 -6.56
CA MET A 596 -14.90 -43.05 -6.02
C MET A 596 -13.98 -42.48 -7.10
N LEU A 597 -13.54 -43.29 -8.08
CA LEU A 597 -12.76 -42.79 -9.23
C LEU A 597 -13.52 -41.76 -10.07
N MET A 598 -14.82 -41.99 -10.31
CA MET A 598 -15.65 -41.05 -11.05
C MET A 598 -15.86 -39.75 -10.26
N LEU A 599 -16.00 -39.86 -8.94
CA LEU A 599 -16.15 -38.71 -8.04
C LEU A 599 -14.87 -37.86 -8.01
N ILE A 600 -13.70 -38.47 -7.83
CA ILE A 600 -12.40 -37.81 -7.91
C ILE A 600 -12.24 -37.11 -9.27
N GLY A 601 -12.60 -37.76 -10.37
CA GLY A 601 -12.50 -37.19 -11.72
C GLY A 601 -13.34 -35.93 -11.92
N ARG A 602 -14.48 -35.76 -11.23
CA ARG A 602 -15.31 -34.56 -11.24
C ARG A 602 -14.70 -33.40 -10.43
N LEU A 603 -14.01 -33.74 -9.34
CA LEU A 603 -13.42 -32.76 -8.40
C LEU A 603 -12.05 -32.24 -8.85
N VAL A 604 -11.42 -32.86 -9.87
CA VAL A 604 -10.13 -32.39 -10.39
C VAL A 604 -10.31 -31.14 -11.25
N PRO A 605 -9.63 -30.01 -10.95
CA PRO A 605 -9.68 -28.81 -11.77
C PRO A 605 -9.18 -29.07 -13.21
N LYS A 606 -9.87 -28.51 -14.20
CA LYS A 606 -9.50 -28.66 -15.63
C LYS A 606 -8.06 -28.19 -15.92
N GLU A 607 -7.54 -27.27 -15.14
CA GLU A 607 -6.18 -26.76 -15.24
C GLU A 607 -5.13 -27.78 -14.82
N LEU A 608 -5.42 -28.62 -13.82
CA LEU A 608 -4.56 -29.71 -13.36
C LEU A 608 -4.60 -30.92 -14.31
N ILE A 609 -5.72 -31.16 -15.00
CA ILE A 609 -5.84 -32.23 -15.99
C ILE A 609 -4.82 -32.05 -17.13
N ASN A 610 -4.62 -30.81 -17.59
CA ASN A 610 -3.65 -30.52 -18.65
C ASN A 610 -2.19 -30.72 -18.22
N THR A 611 -1.89 -30.58 -16.94
CA THR A 611 -0.54 -30.78 -16.38
C THR A 611 -0.25 -32.26 -16.13
N ILE A 612 -1.25 -33.04 -15.72
CA ILE A 612 -1.17 -34.47 -15.47
C ILE A 612 -1.22 -35.28 -16.78
N ALA A 613 -1.98 -34.81 -17.78
CA ALA A 613 -2.05 -35.42 -19.11
C ALA A 613 -0.69 -35.46 -19.85
N LEU A 614 0.23 -34.60 -19.47
CA LEU A 614 1.61 -34.61 -19.97
C LEU A 614 2.49 -35.67 -19.28
N MET A 615 2.07 -36.23 -18.14
CA MET A 615 2.91 -37.15 -17.39
C MET A 615 2.40 -38.61 -17.26
N THR A 616 1.08 -38.89 -17.22
CA THR A 616 0.64 -40.29 -16.90
C THR A 616 -0.75 -40.70 -17.37
N PHE A 617 -1.62 -39.88 -17.93
CA PHE A 617 -3.00 -40.24 -18.28
C PHE A 617 -3.11 -41.26 -19.44
N SER A 618 -2.05 -41.44 -20.22
CA SER A 618 -2.01 -42.43 -21.31
C SER A 618 -1.91 -43.87 -20.78
N GLU A 619 -1.55 -44.10 -19.53
CA GLU A 619 -1.42 -45.43 -18.93
C GLU A 619 -2.62 -45.81 -18.04
N ILE A 620 -3.30 -44.84 -17.41
CA ILE A 620 -4.43 -45.11 -16.50
C ILE A 620 -5.76 -45.42 -17.22
N VAL A 621 -5.93 -44.94 -18.46
CA VAL A 621 -7.15 -45.18 -19.27
C VAL A 621 -7.10 -46.51 -20.04
N LYS A 622 -6.02 -47.28 -19.94
CA LYS A 622 -5.88 -48.60 -20.56
C LYS A 622 -6.25 -49.80 -19.65
N TRP A 623 -6.79 -49.51 -18.47
CA TRP A 623 -7.33 -50.58 -17.58
C TRP A 623 -8.83 -50.52 -17.47
#